data_6458ec362daa56e9b92755edc1df3e83
#
_entry.id   6458ec362daa56e9b92755edc1df3e83
#
_cell.length_a   1.000
_cell.length_b   1.000
_cell.length_c   1.000
_cell.angle_alpha   90.00
_cell.angle_beta   90.00
_cell.angle_gamma   90.00
#
_symmetry.space_group_name_H-M   'P 1'
#
loop_
_entity.id
_entity.type
_entity.pdbx_description
1 polymer ?
#
loop_
_entity_poly.entity_id
_entity_poly.type
_entity_poly.pdbx_seq_one_letter_code
_entity_poly.pdbx_strand_id
1 'polypeptide(L)'
;MKNQTNVNTPAPSHLSEKSKALWNEIVPKRASGAPRLAMLTIGLESLDRADEVRNLIAEEGLTSVTKRTGAIHINPLLKIERESKNLFVKIFNDLGLRFDHSEF
;
A
#
# COMPACT_ATOMS: atom_id res chain seq x y z
N MET A 1 -9.05 31.09 9.49
CA MET A 1 -8.70 30.41 9.28
C MET A 1 -8.67 29.45 9.27
N LYS A 2 -8.98 29.40 9.32
CA LYS A 2 -8.92 28.51 9.20
C LYS A 2 -9.01 27.46 9.33
N ASN A 3 -9.26 27.12 9.36
CA ASN A 3 -9.07 26.16 9.40
C ASN A 3 -9.42 25.19 9.15
N GLN A 4 -9.93 24.91 9.14
CA GLN A 4 -10.30 23.86 8.69
C GLN A 4 -9.73 23.11 7.78
N THR A 5 -9.30 23.41 7.65
CA THR A 5 -8.34 22.96 6.80
C THR A 5 -8.15 21.51 6.59
N ASN A 6 -8.20 20.76 7.59
CA ASN A 6 -7.89 19.37 7.51
C ASN A 6 -9.06 18.53 7.19
N VAL A 7 -10.19 19.11 6.99
CA VAL A 7 -11.41 18.35 6.86
C VAL A 7 -11.48 17.65 5.55
N ASN A 8 -11.18 18.05 4.50
CA ASN A 8 -11.36 17.37 3.22
C ASN A 8 -10.10 17.40 2.37
N THR A 9 -8.96 17.09 3.02
CA THR A 9 -7.73 16.97 2.25
C THR A 9 -7.90 15.87 1.22
N PRO A 10 -7.78 16.18 -0.07
CA PRO A 10 -8.03 15.19 -1.10
C PRO A 10 -6.90 14.16 -1.18
N ALA A 11 -7.27 12.96 -1.60
CA ALA A 11 -6.28 11.92 -1.82
C ALA A 11 -5.34 12.32 -2.95
N PRO A 12 -4.05 11.98 -2.85
CA PRO A 12 -3.13 12.20 -3.97
C PRO A 12 -3.65 11.54 -5.24
N SER A 13 -3.52 12.26 -6.35
CA SER A 13 -4.16 11.85 -7.60
C SER A 13 -3.55 10.59 -8.20
N HIS A 14 -2.31 10.28 -7.86
CA HIS A 14 -1.62 9.11 -8.42
C HIS A 14 -2.00 7.79 -7.75
N LEU A 15 -2.73 7.82 -6.63
CA LEU A 15 -3.14 6.60 -5.95
C LEU A 15 -4.23 5.87 -6.74
N SER A 16 -4.30 4.55 -6.56
CA SER A 16 -5.36 3.76 -7.17
C SER A 16 -6.70 4.14 -6.57
N GLU A 17 -7.79 3.73 -7.23
CA GLU A 17 -9.13 3.99 -6.72
C GLU A 17 -9.33 3.33 -5.36
N LYS A 18 -8.80 2.13 -5.17
CA LYS A 18 -8.87 1.45 -3.88
C LYS A 18 -8.17 2.26 -2.79
N SER A 19 -6.97 2.75 -3.08
CA SER A 19 -6.21 3.54 -2.11
C SER A 19 -6.85 4.88 -1.83
N LYS A 20 -7.46 5.51 -2.85
CA LYS A 20 -8.20 6.74 -2.62
C LYS A 20 -9.41 6.52 -1.73
N ALA A 21 -10.09 5.39 -1.89
CA ALA A 21 -11.22 5.06 -1.03
C ALA A 21 -10.76 4.88 0.42
N LEU A 22 -9.63 4.21 0.64
CA LEU A 22 -9.07 4.07 1.97
C LEU A 22 -8.68 5.42 2.56
N TRP A 23 -8.06 6.28 1.76
CA TRP A 23 -7.74 7.64 2.20
C TRP A 23 -8.97 8.35 2.69
N ASN A 24 -10.05 8.31 1.92
CA ASN A 24 -11.28 9.00 2.27
C ASN A 24 -11.94 8.44 3.54
N GLU A 25 -11.73 7.16 3.81
CA GLU A 25 -12.20 6.56 5.06
C GLU A 25 -11.40 7.01 6.27
N ILE A 26 -10.12 7.29 6.07
CA ILE A 26 -9.18 7.56 7.15
C ILE A 26 -9.10 9.04 7.48
N VAL A 27 -9.07 9.89 6.44
CA VAL A 27 -8.85 11.33 6.60
C VAL A 27 -10.21 12.04 6.70
N PRO A 28 -10.40 12.96 7.64
CA PRO A 28 -9.44 13.38 8.67
C PRO A 28 -9.59 12.65 10.01
N LYS A 29 -10.58 11.80 10.16
CA LYS A 29 -10.96 11.26 11.46
C LYS A 29 -9.85 10.47 12.13
N ARG A 30 -9.15 9.63 11.38
CA ARG A 30 -8.14 8.74 11.95
C ARG A 30 -6.72 9.19 11.64
N ALA A 31 -6.56 10.11 10.71
CA ALA A 31 -5.25 10.68 10.39
C ALA A 31 -5.45 12.09 9.87
N SER A 32 -4.70 13.02 10.41
CA SER A 32 -4.72 14.40 9.96
C SER A 32 -3.37 15.03 10.29
N GLY A 33 -3.10 16.17 9.68
CA GLY A 33 -1.83 16.85 9.87
C GLY A 33 -0.79 16.34 8.87
N ALA A 34 0.07 17.26 8.44
CA ALA A 34 0.99 16.98 7.35
C ALA A 34 1.89 15.75 7.58
N PRO A 35 2.49 15.56 8.77
CA PRO A 35 3.36 14.39 8.94
C PRO A 35 2.60 13.06 8.82
N ARG A 36 1.43 12.97 9.40
CA ARG A 36 0.67 11.73 9.35
C ARG A 36 0.13 11.46 7.94
N LEU A 37 -0.29 12.52 7.24
CA LEU A 37 -0.77 12.34 5.87
C LEU A 37 0.37 11.96 4.92
N ALA A 38 1.58 12.45 5.16
CA ALA A 38 2.73 12.01 4.39
C ALA A 38 3.02 10.53 4.59
N MET A 39 2.93 10.05 5.83
CA MET A 39 3.09 8.62 6.11
C MET A 39 1.98 7.80 5.47
N LEU A 40 0.75 8.29 5.55
CA LEU A 40 -0.38 7.60 4.94
C LEU A 40 -0.21 7.46 3.42
N THR A 41 0.30 8.52 2.79
CA THR A 41 0.58 8.48 1.36
C THR A 41 1.56 7.35 1.03
N ILE A 42 2.67 7.26 1.78
CA ILE A 42 3.66 6.22 1.54
C ILE A 42 3.05 4.83 1.76
N GLY A 43 2.24 4.68 2.80
CA GLY A 43 1.58 3.40 3.06
C GLY A 43 0.67 2.97 1.91
N LEU A 44 -0.12 3.90 1.39
CA LEU A 44 -1.03 3.59 0.30
C LEU A 44 -0.29 3.36 -1.01
N GLU A 45 0.82 4.08 -1.24
CA GLU A 45 1.68 3.79 -2.39
C GLU A 45 2.25 2.38 -2.33
N SER A 46 2.61 1.93 -1.13
CA SER A 46 3.12 0.57 -0.94
C SER A 46 2.04 -0.46 -1.25
N LEU A 47 0.81 -0.20 -0.84
CA LEU A 47 -0.31 -1.09 -1.14
C LEU A 47 -0.53 -1.18 -2.65
N ASP A 48 -0.50 -0.04 -3.34
CA ASP A 48 -0.65 -0.02 -4.80
C ASP A 48 0.46 -0.77 -5.49
N ARG A 49 1.70 -0.63 -5.00
CA ARG A 49 2.84 -1.37 -5.56
C ARG A 49 2.65 -2.87 -5.39
N ALA A 50 2.19 -3.29 -4.20
CA ALA A 50 1.94 -4.71 -3.97
C ALA A 50 0.91 -5.26 -4.96
N ASP A 51 -0.15 -4.50 -5.22
CA ASP A 51 -1.19 -4.92 -6.17
C ASP A 51 -0.65 -5.01 -7.59
N GLU A 52 0.13 -4.01 -8.01
CA GLU A 52 0.74 -4.02 -9.34
C GLU A 52 1.66 -5.22 -9.53
N VAL A 53 2.50 -5.46 -8.52
CA VAL A 53 3.44 -6.58 -8.57
C VAL A 53 2.69 -7.91 -8.58
N ARG A 54 1.62 -8.02 -7.79
CA ARG A 54 0.80 -9.24 -7.79
C ARG A 54 0.24 -9.52 -9.19
N ASN A 55 -0.20 -8.49 -9.89
CA ASN A 55 -0.70 -8.64 -11.26
C ASN A 55 0.40 -9.09 -12.21
N LEU A 56 1.61 -8.53 -12.06
CA LEU A 56 2.74 -8.94 -12.89
C LEU A 56 3.12 -10.40 -12.63
N ILE A 57 3.10 -10.83 -11.37
CA ILE A 57 3.38 -12.22 -11.02
C ILE A 57 2.35 -13.14 -11.66
N ALA A 58 1.08 -12.72 -11.66
CA ALA A 58 0.02 -13.52 -12.28
C ALA A 58 0.27 -13.73 -13.76
N GLU A 59 0.88 -12.75 -14.43
CA GLU A 59 1.23 -12.87 -15.85
C GLU A 59 2.50 -13.66 -16.07
N GLU A 60 3.53 -13.45 -15.24
CA GLU A 60 4.85 -14.05 -15.43
C GLU A 60 5.02 -15.41 -14.81
N GLY A 61 4.25 -15.70 -13.78
CA GLY A 61 4.36 -16.94 -13.01
C GLY A 61 5.31 -16.81 -11.83
N LEU A 62 5.26 -17.79 -10.95
CA LEU A 62 6.03 -17.79 -9.71
C LEU A 62 7.49 -18.16 -9.94
N THR A 63 7.76 -18.95 -10.97
CA THR A 63 9.11 -19.43 -11.28
C THR A 63 9.34 -19.38 -12.77
N SER A 64 10.60 -19.46 -13.15
CA SER A 64 11.00 -19.64 -14.55
C SER A 64 12.13 -20.64 -14.60
N VAL A 65 12.37 -21.21 -15.80
CA VAL A 65 13.42 -22.19 -15.98
C VAL A 65 14.37 -21.68 -17.05
N THR A 66 15.66 -21.71 -16.75
CA THR A 66 16.67 -21.39 -17.73
C THR A 66 16.82 -22.58 -18.68
N LYS A 67 16.52 -22.37 -19.95
CA LYS A 67 16.54 -23.44 -20.95
C LYS A 67 17.89 -24.12 -21.07
N ARG A 68 18.96 -23.36 -20.93
CA ARG A 68 20.32 -23.87 -21.12
C ARG A 68 20.77 -24.79 -20.02
N THR A 69 20.42 -24.48 -18.76
CA THR A 69 20.90 -25.23 -17.61
C THR A 69 19.82 -26.01 -16.88
N GLY A 70 18.56 -25.75 -17.19
CA GLY A 70 17.45 -26.33 -16.46
C GLY A 70 17.26 -25.74 -15.07
N ALA A 71 18.01 -24.69 -14.70
CA ALA A 71 17.90 -24.09 -13.39
C ALA A 71 16.55 -23.40 -13.22
N ILE A 72 15.95 -23.59 -12.06
CA ILE A 72 14.68 -22.96 -11.70
C ILE A 72 14.96 -21.68 -10.94
N HIS A 73 14.31 -20.60 -11.37
CA HIS A 73 14.47 -19.29 -10.74
C HIS A 73 13.15 -18.84 -10.15
N ILE A 74 13.20 -18.37 -8.91
CA ILE A 74 12.04 -17.78 -8.26
C ILE A 74 11.86 -16.37 -8.82
N ASN A 75 10.63 -16.00 -9.15
CA ASN A 75 10.35 -14.66 -9.67
C ASN A 75 10.72 -13.62 -8.60
N PRO A 76 11.67 -12.71 -8.92
CA PRO A 76 12.11 -11.71 -7.93
C PRO A 76 11.02 -10.76 -7.50
N LEU A 77 9.92 -10.66 -8.27
CA LEU A 77 8.79 -9.82 -7.89
C LEU A 77 8.11 -10.30 -6.61
N LEU A 78 8.27 -11.59 -6.26
CA LEU A 78 7.71 -12.11 -5.01
C LEU A 78 8.29 -11.39 -3.80
N LYS A 79 9.57 -11.08 -3.83
CA LYS A 79 10.20 -10.33 -2.75
C LYS A 79 9.68 -8.91 -2.69
N ILE A 80 9.51 -8.28 -3.84
CA ILE A 80 9.00 -6.91 -3.90
C ILE A 80 7.57 -6.84 -3.37
N GLU A 81 6.74 -7.81 -3.73
CA GLU A 81 5.38 -7.88 -3.21
C GLU A 81 5.39 -7.97 -1.68
N ARG A 82 6.19 -8.88 -1.16
CA ARG A 82 6.25 -9.08 0.30
C ARG A 82 6.73 -7.84 1.03
N GLU A 83 7.79 -7.22 0.51
CA GLU A 83 8.33 -6.01 1.14
C GLU A 83 7.34 -4.86 1.09
N SER A 84 6.61 -4.73 -0.01
CA SER A 84 5.59 -3.68 -0.15
C SER A 84 4.45 -3.88 0.83
N LYS A 85 3.99 -5.12 1.00
CA LYS A 85 2.94 -5.43 1.96
C LYS A 85 3.41 -5.17 3.39
N ASN A 86 4.65 -5.56 3.69
CA ASN A 86 5.20 -5.35 5.03
C ASN A 86 5.30 -3.87 5.36
N LEU A 87 5.70 -3.05 4.38
CA LEU A 87 5.79 -1.61 4.59
C LEU A 87 4.42 -1.01 4.81
N PHE A 88 3.43 -1.42 4.04
CA PHE A 88 2.06 -0.98 4.23
C PHE A 88 1.58 -1.28 5.65
N VAL A 89 1.75 -2.53 6.09
CA VAL A 89 1.30 -2.94 7.43
C VAL A 89 2.04 -2.15 8.50
N LYS A 90 3.36 -1.98 8.35
CA LYS A 90 4.14 -1.23 9.31
C LYS A 90 3.65 0.21 9.45
N ILE A 91 3.43 0.88 8.32
CA ILE A 91 2.99 2.27 8.34
C ILE A 91 1.60 2.38 8.97
N PHE A 92 0.69 1.49 8.61
CA PHE A 92 -0.65 1.52 9.18
C PHE A 92 -0.62 1.24 10.69
N ASN A 93 0.23 0.33 11.13
CA ASN A 93 0.40 0.11 12.57
C ASN A 93 0.99 1.33 13.26
N ASP A 94 1.99 1.96 12.67
CA ASP A 94 2.62 3.16 13.24
C ASP A 94 1.63 4.32 13.33
N LEU A 95 0.70 4.40 12.38
CA LEU A 95 -0.34 5.42 12.40
C LEU A 95 -1.52 5.07 13.32
N GLY A 96 -1.53 3.87 13.88
CA GLY A 96 -2.63 3.42 14.73
C GLY A 96 -3.87 3.03 13.96
N LEU A 97 -3.72 2.61 12.71
CA LEU A 97 -4.85 2.31 11.83
C LEU A 97 -5.17 0.83 11.72
N ARG A 98 -4.52 0.00 12.54
CA ARG A 98 -4.79 -1.44 12.49
C ARG A 98 -6.22 -1.73 12.94
N PHE A 99 -6.71 -2.87 12.52
CA PHE A 99 -8.06 -3.28 12.90
C PHE A 99 -8.20 -3.46 14.39
N ASP A 100 -9.35 -3.06 14.88
CA ASP A 100 -9.78 -3.34 16.23
C ASP A 100 -10.62 -4.62 16.18
N HIS A 101 -10.36 -5.54 17.11
CA HIS A 101 -11.12 -6.78 17.17
C HIS A 101 -12.62 -6.56 17.28
N SER A 102 -13.02 -5.46 17.88
CA SER A 102 -14.45 -5.17 18.01
C SER A 102 -15.12 -4.87 16.68
N GLU A 103 -14.35 -4.66 15.62
CA GLU A 103 -14.89 -4.37 14.29
C GLU A 103 -15.18 -5.64 13.49
N PHE A 104 -14.91 -6.77 14.05
CA PHE A 104 -15.20 -8.06 13.44
C PHE A 104 -16.20 -8.83 14.29
#